data_f44914fc0def81b7ca71ca8300eef92e
#
_entry.id   f44914fc0def81b7ca71ca8300eef92e
#
_cell.length_a   1.000
_cell.length_b   1.000
_cell.length_c   1.000
_cell.angle_alpha   90.00
_cell.angle_beta   90.00
_cell.angle_gamma   90.00
#
_symmetry.space_group_name_H-M   'P 1'
#
loop_
_entity.id
_entity.type
_entity.pdbx_description
1 polymer ?
#
loop_
_entity_poly.entity_id
_entity_poly.type
_entity_poly.pdbx_seq_one_letter_code
_entity_poly.pdbx_strand_id
1 'polypeptide(L)'
;MKALFLGGVAAGTAAGIRGRLPARLEVEILDEPIDRVRLPQAAADAETLVSNHWRADYPPAPNVQLVQSVATGIELIELTALPAGVAACNAVGHESAIAEYAVMVMLAWWHRLFEISAEFREQGSWRTSWVHDGTPHGEVRGSTLGIVGYGRVGREVARRAVPFDCRILAANRTPRAPEPGVGRVFPLIEIDHMLPQCDIVVLCTALGPETTGLIDARRLSLMRPDAFLINIARGQVIDEDAIYSALHDRTIAGAALDVWWQYPNAAEPERRGSRHPFHELSNVIVTPHNSGWTDGMVQRRWNEIADNINRFVRGESLINVVARY
;
A
#
# COMPACT_ATOMS: atom_id res chain seq x y z
N MET A 1 18.16 -27.36 -8.65
CA MET A 1 16.97 -26.54 -8.34
C MET A 1 16.97 -25.33 -9.25
N LYS A 2 15.82 -25.00 -9.80
CA LYS A 2 15.66 -23.89 -10.75
C LYS A 2 14.61 -22.89 -10.24
N ALA A 3 14.96 -21.60 -10.31
CA ALA A 3 14.07 -20.51 -9.99
C ALA A 3 13.74 -19.71 -11.25
N LEU A 4 12.46 -19.55 -11.55
CA LEU A 4 11.95 -18.68 -12.60
C LEU A 4 11.56 -17.33 -12.00
N PHE A 5 12.21 -16.27 -12.45
CA PHE A 5 11.82 -14.88 -12.18
C PHE A 5 11.02 -14.35 -13.37
N LEU A 6 9.75 -14.08 -13.15
CA LEU A 6 8.80 -13.74 -14.21
C LEU A 6 8.23 -12.33 -14.04
N GLY A 7 8.42 -11.49 -15.05
CA GLY A 7 7.95 -10.11 -15.10
C GLY A 7 8.99 -9.08 -14.66
N GLY A 8 8.82 -7.81 -15.04
CA GLY A 8 9.84 -6.76 -14.87
C GLY A 8 10.30 -6.52 -13.44
N VAL A 9 9.36 -6.53 -12.46
CA VAL A 9 9.74 -6.38 -11.04
C VAL A 9 10.54 -7.57 -10.54
N ALA A 10 10.21 -8.80 -11.00
CA ALA A 10 10.94 -9.99 -10.64
C ALA A 10 12.33 -10.00 -11.29
N ALA A 11 12.45 -9.56 -12.53
CA ALA A 11 13.74 -9.44 -13.24
C ALA A 11 14.68 -8.46 -12.50
N GLY A 12 14.18 -7.29 -12.12
CA GLY A 12 14.93 -6.33 -11.30
C GLY A 12 15.32 -6.91 -9.93
N THR A 13 14.42 -7.69 -9.31
CA THR A 13 14.72 -8.41 -8.06
C THR A 13 15.83 -9.42 -8.25
N ALA A 14 15.79 -10.25 -9.31
CA ALA A 14 16.83 -11.23 -9.62
C ALA A 14 18.21 -10.58 -9.75
N ALA A 15 18.32 -9.46 -10.45
CA ALA A 15 19.54 -8.69 -10.58
C ALA A 15 20.07 -8.21 -9.21
N GLY A 16 19.17 -7.67 -8.37
CA GLY A 16 19.54 -7.13 -7.06
C GLY A 16 19.95 -8.16 -6.01
N ILE A 17 19.48 -9.41 -6.14
CA ILE A 17 19.78 -10.47 -5.15
C ILE A 17 20.73 -11.56 -5.65
N ARG A 18 21.19 -11.47 -6.90
CA ARG A 18 22.00 -12.56 -7.54
C ARG A 18 23.16 -13.03 -6.68
N GLY A 19 23.92 -12.11 -6.07
CA GLY A 19 25.07 -12.41 -5.20
C GLY A 19 24.69 -13.01 -3.83
N ARG A 20 23.39 -13.11 -3.51
CA ARG A 20 22.87 -13.65 -2.24
C ARG A 20 22.21 -15.01 -2.41
N LEU A 21 21.99 -15.45 -3.64
CA LEU A 21 21.39 -16.74 -3.96
C LEU A 21 22.44 -17.85 -3.92
N PRO A 22 22.06 -19.12 -3.59
CA PRO A 22 23.00 -20.22 -3.55
C PRO A 22 23.56 -20.53 -4.95
N ALA A 23 24.85 -20.81 -5.05
CA ALA A 23 25.49 -21.12 -6.33
C ALA A 23 24.88 -22.32 -7.07
N ARG A 24 24.22 -23.23 -6.35
CA ARG A 24 23.54 -24.42 -6.92
C ARG A 24 22.14 -24.12 -7.47
N LEU A 25 21.62 -22.90 -7.27
CA LEU A 25 20.34 -22.48 -7.79
C LEU A 25 20.52 -21.90 -9.19
N GLU A 26 19.97 -22.57 -10.17
CA GLU A 26 19.88 -22.05 -11.53
C GLU A 26 18.77 -20.97 -11.55
N VAL A 27 19.08 -19.79 -12.12
CA VAL A 27 18.16 -18.66 -12.20
C VAL A 27 17.85 -18.39 -13.66
N GLU A 28 16.58 -18.53 -14.02
CA GLU A 28 16.04 -18.10 -15.31
C GLU A 28 15.20 -16.84 -15.13
N ILE A 29 15.39 -15.87 -16.02
CA ILE A 29 14.69 -14.59 -15.99
C ILE A 29 13.93 -14.41 -17.29
N LEU A 30 12.62 -14.19 -17.18
CA LEU A 30 11.73 -13.77 -18.26
C LEU A 30 11.14 -12.40 -17.91
N ASP A 31 11.74 -11.36 -18.50
CA ASP A 31 11.36 -9.96 -18.29
C ASP A 31 10.13 -9.57 -19.14
N GLU A 32 9.61 -8.38 -18.98
CA GLU A 32 8.56 -7.82 -19.82
C GLU A 32 9.13 -7.21 -21.13
N PRO A 33 8.49 -7.43 -22.29
CA PRO A 33 7.33 -8.32 -22.48
C PRO A 33 7.72 -9.80 -22.35
N ILE A 34 6.86 -10.58 -21.71
CA ILE A 34 7.14 -12.00 -21.41
C ILE A 34 7.33 -12.78 -22.72
N ASP A 35 8.49 -13.45 -22.83
CA ASP A 35 8.80 -14.36 -23.92
C ASP A 35 7.92 -15.62 -23.86
N ARG A 36 6.86 -15.60 -24.64
CA ARG A 36 5.86 -16.68 -24.72
C ARG A 36 6.42 -17.97 -25.32
N VAL A 37 7.55 -17.93 -26.03
CA VAL A 37 8.20 -19.11 -26.60
C VAL A 37 9.01 -19.84 -25.53
N ARG A 38 9.72 -19.11 -24.67
CA ARG A 38 10.54 -19.67 -23.58
C ARG A 38 9.72 -20.05 -22.35
N LEU A 39 8.60 -19.37 -22.11
CA LEU A 39 7.80 -19.54 -20.89
C LEU A 39 7.39 -21.01 -20.62
N PRO A 40 6.92 -21.81 -21.59
CA PRO A 40 6.51 -23.20 -21.32
C PRO A 40 7.63 -24.05 -20.72
N GLN A 41 8.82 -23.99 -21.27
CA GLN A 41 9.97 -24.78 -20.77
C GLN A 41 10.45 -24.23 -19.42
N ALA A 42 10.55 -22.91 -19.28
CA ALA A 42 10.97 -22.27 -18.04
C ALA A 42 10.02 -22.60 -16.88
N ALA A 43 8.69 -22.60 -17.12
CA ALA A 43 7.67 -22.94 -16.16
C ALA A 43 7.72 -24.44 -15.77
N ALA A 44 7.90 -25.33 -16.75
CA ALA A 44 7.98 -26.77 -16.52
C ALA A 44 9.20 -27.15 -15.66
N ASP A 45 10.32 -26.45 -15.82
CA ASP A 45 11.57 -26.74 -15.11
C ASP A 45 11.65 -26.11 -13.72
N ALA A 46 10.85 -25.07 -13.43
CA ALA A 46 10.95 -24.29 -12.21
C ALA A 46 10.43 -25.04 -10.98
N GLU A 47 11.20 -25.04 -9.90
CA GLU A 47 10.79 -25.47 -8.55
C GLU A 47 10.41 -24.25 -7.68
N THR A 48 10.92 -23.06 -8.04
CA THR A 48 10.56 -21.79 -7.40
C THR A 48 10.10 -20.81 -8.47
N LEU A 49 8.93 -20.23 -8.25
CA LEU A 49 8.39 -19.12 -9.04
C LEU A 49 8.52 -17.82 -8.25
N VAL A 50 9.24 -16.84 -8.77
CA VAL A 50 9.35 -15.48 -8.21
C VAL A 50 8.62 -14.52 -9.13
N SER A 51 7.45 -14.02 -8.72
CA SER A 51 6.62 -13.16 -9.54
C SER A 51 5.59 -12.43 -8.67
N ASN A 52 4.99 -11.37 -9.19
CA ASN A 52 3.78 -10.76 -8.63
C ASN A 52 2.48 -11.21 -9.31
N HIS A 53 2.58 -12.01 -10.35
CA HIS A 53 1.42 -12.54 -11.07
C HIS A 53 1.69 -13.96 -11.61
N TRP A 54 0.64 -14.76 -11.64
CA TRP A 54 0.57 -16.05 -12.35
C TRP A 54 -0.89 -16.31 -12.70
N ARG A 55 -1.18 -16.69 -13.95
CA ARG A 55 -2.55 -16.78 -14.45
C ARG A 55 -2.86 -18.17 -14.99
N ALA A 56 -4.12 -18.54 -15.02
CA ALA A 56 -4.59 -19.82 -15.55
C ALA A 56 -4.30 -20.01 -17.05
N ASP A 57 -4.13 -18.91 -17.79
CA ASP A 57 -3.75 -18.96 -19.21
C ASP A 57 -2.24 -19.15 -19.45
N TYR A 58 -1.46 -19.24 -18.38
CA TYR A 58 -0.03 -19.55 -18.46
C TYR A 58 0.19 -21.08 -18.58
N PRO A 59 1.34 -21.51 -19.14
CA PRO A 59 1.63 -22.92 -19.24
C PRO A 59 1.74 -23.59 -17.88
N PRO A 60 1.50 -24.92 -17.78
CA PRO A 60 1.63 -25.66 -16.55
C PRO A 60 3.04 -25.54 -15.94
N ALA A 61 3.10 -25.39 -14.60
CA ALA A 61 4.33 -25.35 -13.83
C ALA A 61 4.35 -26.50 -12.81
N PRO A 62 4.45 -27.78 -13.24
CA PRO A 62 4.17 -28.95 -12.41
C PRO A 62 5.16 -29.17 -11.27
N ASN A 63 6.33 -28.59 -11.36
CA ASN A 63 7.41 -28.79 -10.37
C ASN A 63 7.49 -27.67 -9.33
N VAL A 64 6.69 -26.61 -9.46
CA VAL A 64 6.73 -25.47 -8.53
C VAL A 64 6.26 -25.89 -7.14
N GLN A 65 7.09 -25.65 -6.13
CA GLN A 65 6.85 -25.92 -4.72
C GLN A 65 6.81 -24.63 -3.89
N LEU A 66 7.50 -23.58 -4.35
CA LEU A 66 7.51 -22.26 -3.75
C LEU A 66 7.09 -21.21 -4.76
N VAL A 67 6.09 -20.42 -4.40
CA VAL A 67 5.80 -19.13 -5.03
C VAL A 67 6.24 -18.02 -4.08
N GLN A 68 7.23 -17.24 -4.51
CA GLN A 68 7.68 -16.05 -3.80
C GLN A 68 7.17 -14.81 -4.52
N SER A 69 6.12 -14.19 -4.00
CA SER A 69 5.68 -12.89 -4.52
C SER A 69 6.76 -11.84 -4.28
N VAL A 70 7.00 -11.00 -5.28
CA VAL A 70 7.85 -9.80 -5.14
C VAL A 70 7.09 -8.62 -4.52
N ALA A 71 5.81 -8.81 -4.19
CA ALA A 71 4.91 -7.84 -3.59
C ALA A 71 4.29 -8.38 -2.31
N THR A 72 3.58 -7.51 -1.56
CA THR A 72 2.83 -7.92 -0.38
C THR A 72 1.50 -8.57 -0.75
N GLY A 73 0.80 -8.04 -1.77
CA GLY A 73 -0.37 -8.66 -2.34
C GLY A 73 -0.02 -9.87 -3.18
N ILE A 74 -0.92 -10.86 -3.17
CA ILE A 74 -0.84 -12.05 -4.02
C ILE A 74 -2.10 -12.20 -4.88
N GLU A 75 -2.89 -11.14 -4.99
CA GLU A 75 -4.20 -11.15 -5.64
C GLU A 75 -4.13 -11.47 -7.15
N LEU A 76 -2.96 -11.22 -7.75
CA LEU A 76 -2.69 -11.51 -9.17
C LEU A 76 -2.05 -12.89 -9.40
N ILE A 77 -1.88 -13.69 -8.34
CA ILE A 77 -1.36 -15.05 -8.41
C ILE A 77 -2.52 -16.02 -8.26
N GLU A 78 -2.95 -16.62 -9.36
CA GLU A 78 -4.00 -17.64 -9.37
C GLU A 78 -3.41 -18.97 -8.86
N LEU A 79 -3.45 -19.18 -7.55
CA LEU A 79 -2.88 -20.38 -6.92
C LEU A 79 -3.50 -21.68 -7.42
N THR A 80 -4.77 -21.63 -7.88
CA THR A 80 -5.48 -22.77 -8.49
C THR A 80 -4.86 -23.24 -9.81
N ALA A 81 -4.03 -22.41 -10.45
CA ALA A 81 -3.28 -22.73 -11.65
C ALA A 81 -1.92 -23.38 -11.35
N LEU A 82 -1.62 -23.64 -10.08
CA LEU A 82 -0.35 -24.20 -9.60
C LEU A 82 -0.58 -25.56 -8.92
N PRO A 83 0.47 -26.39 -8.75
CA PRO A 83 0.34 -27.70 -8.10
C PRO A 83 -0.19 -27.62 -6.68
N ALA A 84 -0.93 -28.65 -6.26
CA ALA A 84 -1.33 -28.81 -4.87
C ALA A 84 -0.10 -28.95 -3.95
N GLY A 85 -0.13 -28.34 -2.78
CA GLY A 85 0.97 -28.33 -1.81
C GLY A 85 1.93 -27.15 -1.96
N VAL A 86 1.79 -26.32 -2.99
CA VAL A 86 2.61 -25.12 -3.19
C VAL A 86 2.51 -24.18 -1.98
N ALA A 87 3.67 -23.75 -1.48
CA ALA A 87 3.76 -22.68 -0.49
C ALA A 87 3.82 -21.32 -1.18
N ALA A 88 2.85 -20.45 -0.93
CA ALA A 88 2.87 -19.06 -1.39
C ALA A 88 3.36 -18.14 -0.28
N CYS A 89 4.43 -17.41 -0.56
CA CYS A 89 5.03 -16.43 0.33
C CYS A 89 4.93 -15.04 -0.29
N ASN A 90 4.63 -14.04 0.51
CA ASN A 90 4.70 -12.65 0.07
C ASN A 90 5.99 -11.96 0.55
N ALA A 91 6.21 -10.73 0.08
CA ALA A 91 7.31 -9.89 0.54
C ALA A 91 6.76 -8.65 1.25
N VAL A 92 7.36 -8.31 2.38
CA VAL A 92 7.00 -7.15 3.22
C VAL A 92 8.11 -6.08 3.20
N GLY A 93 8.30 -5.29 4.24
CA GLY A 93 9.39 -4.31 4.36
C GLY A 93 9.05 -2.90 3.86
N HIS A 94 7.81 -2.65 3.48
CA HIS A 94 7.29 -1.35 3.02
C HIS A 94 6.65 -0.54 4.16
N GLU A 95 6.43 -1.14 5.32
CA GLU A 95 5.62 -0.57 6.42
C GLU A 95 6.18 0.77 6.89
N SER A 96 7.50 0.85 7.02
CA SER A 96 8.19 2.08 7.43
C SER A 96 7.99 3.21 6.43
N ALA A 97 8.23 2.95 5.15
CA ALA A 97 8.11 3.94 4.09
C ALA A 97 6.67 4.46 3.96
N ILE A 98 5.68 3.55 3.96
CA ILE A 98 4.27 3.93 3.90
C ILE A 98 3.85 4.75 5.13
N ALA A 99 4.34 4.40 6.31
CA ALA A 99 4.05 5.16 7.52
C ALA A 99 4.69 6.55 7.51
N GLU A 100 5.88 6.68 6.95
CA GLU A 100 6.53 7.98 6.72
C GLU A 100 5.73 8.85 5.75
N TYR A 101 5.24 8.26 4.65
CA TYR A 101 4.35 8.94 3.71
C TYR A 101 3.08 9.44 4.41
N ALA A 102 2.41 8.58 5.20
CA ALA A 102 1.18 8.96 5.90
C ALA A 102 1.41 10.16 6.84
N VAL A 103 2.51 10.15 7.62
CA VAL A 103 2.86 11.27 8.50
C VAL A 103 3.25 12.51 7.70
N MET A 104 3.99 12.34 6.61
CA MET A 104 4.38 13.45 5.73
C MET A 104 3.16 14.18 5.16
N VAL A 105 2.18 13.47 4.59
CA VAL A 105 0.99 14.11 4.02
C VAL A 105 0.07 14.69 5.09
N MET A 106 0.03 14.08 6.28
CA MET A 106 -0.66 14.61 7.44
C MET A 106 -0.08 15.98 7.85
N LEU A 107 1.24 16.08 8.00
CA LEU A 107 1.93 17.33 8.31
C LEU A 107 1.77 18.35 7.19
N ALA A 108 1.97 17.93 5.94
CA ALA A 108 1.85 18.82 4.77
C ALA A 108 0.44 19.43 4.65
N TRP A 109 -0.60 18.67 4.97
CA TRP A 109 -1.98 19.15 4.98
C TRP A 109 -2.20 20.21 6.06
N TRP A 110 -1.89 19.91 7.31
CA TRP A 110 -2.10 20.85 8.44
C TRP A 110 -1.33 22.14 8.27
N HIS A 111 -0.10 22.07 7.76
CA HIS A 111 0.72 23.24 7.48
C HIS A 111 0.39 23.91 6.14
N ARG A 112 -0.59 23.44 5.37
CA ARG A 112 -0.93 23.93 4.03
C ARG A 112 0.29 24.03 3.11
N LEU A 113 1.25 23.12 3.26
CA LEU A 113 2.57 23.22 2.66
C LEU A 113 2.53 23.41 1.14
N PHE A 114 1.73 22.61 0.44
CA PHE A 114 1.68 22.63 -1.02
C PHE A 114 1.06 23.94 -1.53
N GLU A 115 -0.02 24.40 -0.92
CA GLU A 115 -0.70 25.65 -1.26
C GLU A 115 0.21 26.86 -1.04
N ILE A 116 0.77 26.99 0.18
CA ILE A 116 1.64 28.11 0.54
C ILE A 116 2.90 28.13 -0.32
N SER A 117 3.50 26.97 -0.58
CA SER A 117 4.69 26.86 -1.42
C SER A 117 4.42 27.25 -2.87
N ALA A 118 3.28 26.81 -3.42
CA ALA A 118 2.88 27.16 -4.79
C ALA A 118 2.64 28.68 -4.90
N GLU A 119 1.83 29.26 -4.01
CA GLU A 119 1.53 30.69 -4.01
C GLU A 119 2.82 31.54 -3.89
N PHE A 120 3.73 31.16 -2.99
CA PHE A 120 4.96 31.92 -2.82
C PHE A 120 5.89 31.83 -4.03
N ARG A 121 5.97 30.65 -4.67
CA ARG A 121 6.77 30.47 -5.89
C ARG A 121 6.22 31.22 -7.08
N GLU A 122 4.90 31.24 -7.25
CA GLU A 122 4.26 31.86 -8.42
C GLU A 122 4.14 33.37 -8.30
N GLN A 123 3.88 33.90 -7.11
CA GLN A 123 3.48 35.26 -6.89
C GLN A 123 4.43 36.05 -5.97
N GLY A 124 5.37 35.38 -5.26
CA GLY A 124 6.17 36.00 -4.21
C GLY A 124 5.31 36.55 -3.06
N SER A 125 4.09 36.05 -2.91
CA SER A 125 3.08 36.55 -1.99
C SER A 125 3.40 36.24 -0.54
N TRP A 126 3.30 37.22 0.33
CA TRP A 126 3.42 37.10 1.78
C TRP A 126 2.05 37.05 2.47
N ARG A 127 0.96 36.92 1.72
CA ARG A 127 -0.42 37.00 2.19
C ARG A 127 -0.73 35.98 3.29
N THR A 128 -0.09 34.82 3.29
CA THR A 128 -0.28 33.74 4.27
C THR A 128 0.70 33.85 5.46
N SER A 129 1.54 34.90 5.50
CA SER A 129 2.55 35.11 6.53
C SER A 129 2.03 36.02 7.66
N TRP A 130 2.59 35.85 8.84
CA TRP A 130 2.41 36.76 9.97
C TRP A 130 2.82 38.23 9.64
N VAL A 131 3.68 38.43 8.64
CA VAL A 131 4.12 39.76 8.19
C VAL A 131 2.96 40.61 7.68
N HIS A 132 1.91 39.97 7.15
CA HIS A 132 0.72 40.62 6.60
C HIS A 132 -0.56 40.16 7.30
N ASP A 133 -0.49 39.81 8.58
CA ASP A 133 -1.63 39.34 9.38
C ASP A 133 -2.39 38.16 8.71
N GLY A 134 -1.66 37.30 8.00
CA GLY A 134 -2.19 36.10 7.35
C GLY A 134 -2.80 35.16 8.37
N THR A 135 -3.87 34.47 7.96
CA THR A 135 -4.54 33.49 8.82
C THR A 135 -3.58 32.35 9.18
N PRO A 136 -3.36 32.06 10.48
CA PRO A 136 -2.53 30.94 10.90
C PRO A 136 -3.08 29.61 10.32
N HIS A 137 -2.18 28.74 9.92
CA HIS A 137 -2.53 27.35 9.62
C HIS A 137 -2.61 26.49 10.89
N GLY A 138 -3.15 25.29 10.79
CA GLY A 138 -3.23 24.36 11.91
C GLY A 138 -1.91 23.67 12.23
N GLU A 139 -1.91 22.92 13.31
CA GLU A 139 -0.85 21.98 13.69
C GLU A 139 -1.47 20.62 14.05
N VAL A 140 -0.68 19.54 13.97
CA VAL A 140 -1.16 18.16 14.20
C VAL A 140 -1.30 17.87 15.69
N ARG A 141 -0.63 18.64 16.52
CA ARG A 141 -0.65 18.48 17.99
C ARG A 141 -2.07 18.52 18.52
N GLY A 142 -2.42 17.54 19.36
CA GLY A 142 -3.76 17.41 19.94
C GLY A 142 -4.82 16.86 19.00
N SER A 143 -4.52 16.65 17.71
CA SER A 143 -5.46 16.02 16.77
C SER A 143 -5.72 14.57 17.12
N THR A 144 -6.91 14.07 16.77
CA THR A 144 -7.27 12.66 16.88
C THR A 144 -7.03 11.96 15.55
N LEU A 145 -6.09 11.01 15.54
CA LEU A 145 -5.78 10.16 14.39
C LEU A 145 -6.52 8.83 14.51
N GLY A 146 -7.41 8.53 13.57
CA GLY A 146 -8.09 7.25 13.42
C GLY A 146 -7.36 6.35 12.41
N ILE A 147 -6.96 5.16 12.81
CA ILE A 147 -6.26 4.20 11.95
C ILE A 147 -7.17 3.02 11.66
N VAL A 148 -7.61 2.88 10.39
CA VAL A 148 -8.43 1.75 9.93
C VAL A 148 -7.53 0.66 9.37
N GLY A 149 -7.43 -0.45 10.09
CA GLY A 149 -6.46 -1.52 9.85
C GLY A 149 -5.23 -1.39 10.74
N TYR A 150 -5.32 -1.90 11.97
CA TYR A 150 -4.23 -1.85 12.96
C TYR A 150 -3.31 -3.08 12.83
N GLY A 151 -2.83 -3.31 11.59
CA GLY A 151 -1.84 -4.30 11.22
C GLY A 151 -0.40 -3.77 11.31
N ARG A 152 0.50 -4.31 10.47
CA ARG A 152 1.92 -3.88 10.44
C ARG A 152 2.04 -2.40 10.08
N VAL A 153 1.41 -1.94 8.99
CA VAL A 153 1.46 -0.53 8.55
C VAL A 153 0.79 0.38 9.57
N GLY A 154 -0.43 0.05 10.02
CA GLY A 154 -1.16 0.89 10.97
C GLY A 154 -0.43 1.10 12.28
N ARG A 155 0.29 0.08 12.79
CA ARG A 155 1.14 0.21 13.99
C ARG A 155 2.37 1.09 13.74
N GLU A 156 2.97 1.01 12.55
CA GLU A 156 4.08 1.88 12.18
C GLU A 156 3.64 3.34 12.01
N VAL A 157 2.42 3.58 11.51
CA VAL A 157 1.80 4.93 11.49
C VAL A 157 1.59 5.43 12.91
N ALA A 158 0.97 4.62 13.78
CA ALA A 158 0.74 4.98 15.18
C ALA A 158 2.05 5.35 15.88
N ARG A 159 3.07 4.49 15.78
CA ARG A 159 4.39 4.70 16.42
C ARG A 159 5.04 6.01 15.99
N ARG A 160 4.85 6.44 14.73
CA ARG A 160 5.39 7.70 14.22
C ARG A 160 4.53 8.91 14.57
N ALA A 161 3.24 8.72 14.78
CA ALA A 161 2.31 9.81 15.12
C ALA A 161 2.33 10.15 16.63
N VAL A 162 2.63 9.19 17.50
CA VAL A 162 2.71 9.42 18.97
C VAL A 162 3.60 10.62 19.35
N PRO A 163 4.83 10.80 18.80
CA PRO A 163 5.68 11.93 19.14
C PRO A 163 5.14 13.31 18.73
N PHE A 164 4.08 13.37 17.94
CA PHE A 164 3.40 14.62 17.59
C PHE A 164 2.25 14.95 18.54
N ASP A 165 2.16 14.29 19.68
CA ASP A 165 1.10 14.47 20.67
C ASP A 165 -0.33 14.24 20.11
N CYS A 166 -0.46 13.37 19.12
CA CYS A 166 -1.76 12.95 18.57
C CYS A 166 -2.45 11.97 19.54
N ARG A 167 -3.76 12.12 19.70
CA ARG A 167 -4.61 11.07 20.28
C ARG A 167 -4.86 10.02 19.22
N ILE A 168 -4.46 8.77 19.45
CA ILE A 168 -4.59 7.70 18.44
C ILE A 168 -5.74 6.76 18.80
N LEU A 169 -6.65 6.58 17.86
CA LEU A 169 -7.69 5.57 17.84
C LEU A 169 -7.42 4.62 16.66
N ALA A 170 -7.82 3.36 16.80
CA ALA A 170 -7.67 2.40 15.71
C ALA A 170 -8.94 1.55 15.55
N ALA A 171 -9.12 0.96 14.38
CA ALA A 171 -10.12 -0.08 14.14
C ALA A 171 -9.46 -1.27 13.44
N ASN A 172 -9.79 -2.49 13.85
CA ASN A 172 -9.22 -3.71 13.27
C ASN A 172 -10.22 -4.85 13.25
N ARG A 173 -10.14 -5.70 12.21
CA ARG A 173 -11.01 -6.88 12.07
C ARG A 173 -10.79 -7.88 13.21
N THR A 174 -9.53 -8.24 13.44
CA THR A 174 -9.17 -9.12 14.54
C THR A 174 -8.99 -8.31 15.81
N PRO A 175 -9.64 -8.67 16.92
CA PRO A 175 -9.45 -8.01 18.21
C PRO A 175 -7.97 -7.93 18.58
N ARG A 176 -7.54 -6.77 19.05
CA ARG A 176 -6.15 -6.51 19.43
C ARG A 176 -6.10 -5.51 20.57
N ALA A 177 -5.22 -5.76 21.53
CA ALA A 177 -4.93 -4.77 22.57
C ALA A 177 -4.23 -3.53 21.97
N PRO A 178 -4.51 -2.33 22.48
CA PRO A 178 -3.79 -1.12 22.09
C PRO A 178 -2.33 -1.21 22.55
N GLU A 179 -1.43 -0.73 21.69
CA GLU A 179 -0.02 -0.54 22.05
C GLU A 179 0.15 0.80 22.80
N PRO A 180 1.29 1.03 23.48
CA PRO A 180 1.56 2.30 24.15
C PRO A 180 1.35 3.52 23.23
N GLY A 181 0.62 4.51 23.72
CA GLY A 181 0.25 5.71 22.96
C GLY A 181 -1.03 5.57 22.13
N VAL A 182 -1.62 4.38 22.02
CA VAL A 182 -2.91 4.16 21.35
C VAL A 182 -4.03 4.07 22.39
N GLY A 183 -5.02 4.95 22.31
CA GLY A 183 -6.08 5.05 23.30
C GLY A 183 -7.07 3.90 23.27
N ARG A 184 -7.52 3.51 22.06
CA ARG A 184 -8.50 2.41 21.86
C ARG A 184 -8.36 1.77 20.50
N VAL A 185 -8.56 0.45 20.44
CA VAL A 185 -8.76 -0.31 19.21
C VAL A 185 -10.19 -0.83 19.15
N PHE A 186 -10.97 -0.32 18.22
CA PHE A 186 -12.35 -0.73 17.97
C PHE A 186 -12.39 -2.01 17.12
N PRO A 187 -13.38 -2.90 17.29
CA PRO A 187 -13.75 -3.84 16.24
C PRO A 187 -14.06 -3.08 14.94
N LEU A 188 -13.69 -3.64 13.77
CA LEU A 188 -13.92 -2.97 12.49
C LEU A 188 -15.41 -2.64 12.25
N ILE A 189 -16.32 -3.50 12.74
CA ILE A 189 -17.76 -3.28 12.64
C ILE A 189 -18.24 -2.05 13.45
N GLU A 190 -17.47 -1.59 14.42
CA GLU A 190 -17.73 -0.42 15.24
C GLU A 190 -17.05 0.85 14.73
N ILE A 191 -16.52 0.84 13.50
CA ILE A 191 -15.81 2.00 12.90
C ILE A 191 -16.66 3.27 12.92
N ASP A 192 -17.97 3.14 12.83
CA ASP A 192 -18.92 4.26 12.85
C ASP A 192 -18.86 5.06 14.16
N HIS A 193 -18.46 4.43 15.26
CA HIS A 193 -18.23 5.11 16.53
C HIS A 193 -16.87 5.81 16.61
N MET A 194 -15.91 5.40 15.78
CA MET A 194 -14.57 6.00 15.73
C MET A 194 -14.53 7.24 14.81
N LEU A 195 -15.14 7.17 13.64
CA LEU A 195 -15.02 8.19 12.59
C LEU A 195 -15.38 9.61 13.06
N PRO A 196 -16.47 9.84 13.81
CA PRO A 196 -16.82 11.20 14.27
C PRO A 196 -15.84 11.83 15.25
N GLN A 197 -14.94 11.03 15.84
CA GLN A 197 -13.94 11.49 16.80
C GLN A 197 -12.62 11.89 16.16
N CYS A 198 -12.45 11.64 14.86
CA CYS A 198 -11.16 11.74 14.18
C CYS A 198 -11.05 13.02 13.34
N ASP A 199 -9.98 13.76 13.55
CA ASP A 199 -9.56 14.87 12.69
C ASP A 199 -8.83 14.34 11.44
N ILE A 200 -8.15 13.17 11.59
CA ILE A 200 -7.42 12.49 10.54
C ILE A 200 -7.84 11.03 10.52
N VAL A 201 -8.10 10.48 9.35
CA VAL A 201 -8.38 9.04 9.17
C VAL A 201 -7.39 8.45 8.18
N VAL A 202 -6.64 7.41 8.59
CA VAL A 202 -5.69 6.69 7.72
C VAL A 202 -6.21 5.28 7.47
N LEU A 203 -6.36 4.93 6.19
CA LEU A 203 -6.77 3.58 5.76
C LEU A 203 -5.53 2.74 5.48
N CYS A 204 -5.34 1.69 6.30
CA CYS A 204 -4.20 0.74 6.24
C CYS A 204 -4.69 -0.71 6.14
N THR A 205 -5.96 -0.94 5.83
CA THR A 205 -6.56 -2.28 5.80
C THR A 205 -6.28 -3.00 4.48
N ALA A 206 -6.21 -4.34 4.51
CA ALA A 206 -6.18 -5.12 3.29
C ALA A 206 -7.54 -5.07 2.57
N LEU A 207 -7.55 -5.18 1.25
CA LEU A 207 -8.77 -5.33 0.47
C LEU A 207 -9.33 -6.74 0.64
N GLY A 208 -10.62 -6.83 0.85
CA GLY A 208 -11.37 -8.07 0.97
C GLY A 208 -12.88 -7.80 1.00
N PRO A 209 -13.73 -8.84 1.06
CA PRO A 209 -15.17 -8.66 1.02
C PRO A 209 -15.71 -7.68 2.08
N GLU A 210 -15.14 -7.68 3.29
CA GLU A 210 -15.56 -6.82 4.40
C GLU A 210 -15.03 -5.38 4.31
N THR A 211 -14.06 -5.13 3.44
CA THR A 211 -13.38 -3.83 3.33
C THR A 211 -13.55 -3.18 1.97
N THR A 212 -14.14 -3.86 1.01
CA THR A 212 -14.56 -3.28 -0.27
C THR A 212 -15.71 -2.30 -0.02
N GLY A 213 -15.55 -1.04 -0.44
CA GLY A 213 -16.51 0.03 -0.18
C GLY A 213 -16.71 0.31 1.30
N LEU A 214 -15.75 -0.04 2.16
CA LEU A 214 -15.83 0.20 3.60
C LEU A 214 -16.13 1.66 3.93
N ILE A 215 -15.52 2.59 3.19
CA ILE A 215 -15.80 4.02 3.33
C ILE A 215 -16.75 4.42 2.19
N ASP A 216 -18.03 4.43 2.49
CA ASP A 216 -19.13 4.83 1.64
C ASP A 216 -19.60 6.27 1.95
N ALA A 217 -20.61 6.77 1.23
CA ALA A 217 -21.17 8.10 1.43
C ALA A 217 -21.67 8.31 2.87
N ARG A 218 -22.28 7.27 3.47
CA ARG A 218 -22.76 7.34 4.85
C ARG A 218 -21.62 7.50 5.83
N ARG A 219 -20.52 6.74 5.69
CA ARG A 219 -19.37 6.85 6.58
C ARG A 219 -18.57 8.13 6.37
N LEU A 220 -18.52 8.64 5.13
CA LEU A 220 -17.96 9.97 4.88
C LEU A 220 -18.77 11.06 5.59
N SER A 221 -20.12 10.97 5.63
CA SER A 221 -20.95 11.92 6.35
C SER A 221 -20.86 11.81 7.88
N LEU A 222 -20.34 10.70 8.43
CA LEU A 222 -20.04 10.56 9.86
C LEU A 222 -18.72 11.22 10.26
N MET A 223 -17.84 11.46 9.30
CA MET A 223 -16.56 12.15 9.58
C MET A 223 -16.82 13.62 9.89
N ARG A 224 -15.89 14.26 10.55
CA ARG A 224 -15.94 15.70 10.82
C ARG A 224 -15.83 16.48 9.50
N PRO A 225 -16.49 17.64 9.36
CA PRO A 225 -16.34 18.47 8.15
C PRO A 225 -14.90 18.97 7.92
N ASP A 226 -14.10 19.09 8.97
CA ASP A 226 -12.70 19.47 8.93
C ASP A 226 -11.73 18.25 8.84
N ALA A 227 -12.27 17.04 8.72
CA ALA A 227 -11.46 15.82 8.66
C ALA A 227 -10.67 15.68 7.36
N PHE A 228 -9.49 15.07 7.50
CA PHE A 228 -8.59 14.69 6.41
C PHE A 228 -8.48 13.18 6.30
N LEU A 229 -8.75 12.63 5.11
CA LEU A 229 -8.71 11.20 4.85
C LEU A 229 -7.45 10.82 4.07
N ILE A 230 -6.70 9.83 4.54
CA ILE A 230 -5.48 9.33 3.89
C ILE A 230 -5.71 7.87 3.46
N ASN A 231 -5.66 7.59 2.17
CA ASN A 231 -5.77 6.22 1.66
C ASN A 231 -4.44 5.71 1.12
N ILE A 232 -3.82 4.83 1.88
CA ILE A 232 -2.59 4.08 1.56
C ILE A 232 -2.84 2.56 1.52
N ALA A 233 -4.11 2.15 1.47
CA ALA A 233 -4.56 0.76 1.44
C ALA A 233 -4.77 0.25 0.01
N ARG A 234 -5.98 0.37 -0.49
CA ARG A 234 -6.41 0.11 -1.88
C ARG A 234 -7.51 1.09 -2.25
N GLY A 235 -7.62 1.47 -3.53
CA GLY A 235 -8.67 2.37 -4.00
C GLY A 235 -10.06 1.88 -3.62
N GLN A 236 -10.33 0.61 -3.88
CA GLN A 236 -11.62 -0.04 -3.66
C GLN A 236 -12.07 -0.14 -2.19
N VAL A 237 -11.23 0.23 -1.23
CA VAL A 237 -11.65 0.36 0.19
C VAL A 237 -12.61 1.53 0.36
N ILE A 238 -12.56 2.49 -0.54
CA ILE A 238 -13.47 3.64 -0.59
C ILE A 238 -14.36 3.50 -1.81
N ASP A 239 -15.64 3.84 -1.68
CA ASP A 239 -16.53 4.04 -2.81
C ASP A 239 -16.05 5.27 -3.63
N GLU A 240 -15.79 5.06 -4.92
CA GLU A 240 -15.18 6.06 -5.79
C GLU A 240 -16.04 7.30 -5.99
N ASP A 241 -17.35 7.09 -6.21
CA ASP A 241 -18.30 8.21 -6.41
C ASP A 241 -18.52 8.98 -5.11
N ALA A 242 -18.61 8.24 -4.01
CA ALA A 242 -18.87 8.83 -2.70
C ALA A 242 -17.73 9.75 -2.27
N ILE A 243 -16.47 9.32 -2.41
CA ILE A 243 -15.31 10.15 -2.01
C ILE A 243 -15.14 11.35 -2.94
N TYR A 244 -15.38 11.19 -4.25
CA TYR A 244 -15.30 12.32 -5.17
C TYR A 244 -16.34 13.38 -4.82
N SER A 245 -17.61 12.97 -4.61
CA SER A 245 -18.69 13.88 -4.20
C SER A 245 -18.38 14.55 -2.85
N ALA A 246 -17.92 13.78 -1.86
CA ALA A 246 -17.60 14.32 -0.54
C ALA A 246 -16.48 15.38 -0.56
N LEU A 247 -15.49 15.22 -1.44
CA LEU A 247 -14.40 16.18 -1.61
C LEU A 247 -14.84 17.41 -2.43
N HIS A 248 -15.61 17.20 -3.50
CA HIS A 248 -16.14 18.26 -4.33
C HIS A 248 -17.09 19.17 -3.53
N ASP A 249 -18.01 18.57 -2.76
CA ASP A 249 -19.01 19.29 -1.96
C ASP A 249 -18.48 19.72 -0.59
N ARG A 250 -17.20 19.45 -0.28
CA ARG A 250 -16.58 19.77 1.01
C ARG A 250 -17.29 19.15 2.22
N THR A 251 -17.86 17.96 2.07
CA THR A 251 -18.40 17.17 3.19
C THR A 251 -17.28 16.80 4.18
N ILE A 252 -16.06 16.57 3.67
CA ILE A 252 -14.81 16.51 4.44
C ILE A 252 -13.83 17.53 3.89
N ALA A 253 -12.87 17.95 4.70
CA ALA A 253 -11.94 19.01 4.32
C ALA A 253 -11.04 18.63 3.14
N GLY A 254 -10.54 17.39 3.10
CA GLY A 254 -9.67 16.94 2.05
C GLY A 254 -9.23 15.49 2.16
N ALA A 255 -8.42 15.04 1.21
CA ALA A 255 -7.83 13.71 1.22
C ALA A 255 -6.41 13.64 0.64
N ALA A 256 -5.66 12.59 1.03
CA ALA A 256 -4.48 12.12 0.32
C ALA A 256 -4.75 10.72 -0.23
N LEU A 257 -4.63 10.56 -1.55
CA LEU A 257 -4.90 9.32 -2.27
C LEU A 257 -3.61 8.84 -2.94
N ASP A 258 -3.02 7.76 -2.44
CA ASP A 258 -1.85 7.12 -3.06
C ASP A 258 -2.26 5.90 -3.89
N VAL A 259 -3.45 5.36 -3.67
CA VAL A 259 -3.96 4.14 -4.29
C VAL A 259 -5.24 4.42 -5.06
N TRP A 260 -5.46 3.63 -6.14
CA TRP A 260 -6.45 3.96 -7.16
C TRP A 260 -7.38 2.79 -7.45
N TRP A 261 -8.53 3.09 -8.09
CA TRP A 261 -9.53 2.11 -8.52
C TRP A 261 -9.13 1.43 -9.84
N GLN A 262 -8.30 2.10 -10.62
CA GLN A 262 -7.82 1.63 -11.91
C GLN A 262 -6.30 1.86 -12.00
N TYR A 263 -5.62 1.01 -12.75
CA TYR A 263 -4.19 1.13 -12.98
C TYR A 263 -3.90 1.05 -14.48
N PRO A 264 -2.84 1.73 -14.97
CA PRO A 264 -2.34 1.55 -16.32
C PRO A 264 -2.10 0.07 -16.65
N ASN A 265 -2.30 -0.30 -17.89
CA ASN A 265 -1.99 -1.62 -18.40
C ASN A 265 -1.45 -1.52 -19.84
N ALA A 266 -1.05 -2.64 -20.45
CA ALA A 266 -0.46 -2.64 -21.79
C ALA A 266 -1.38 -2.09 -22.89
N ALA A 267 -2.70 -2.22 -22.75
CA ALA A 267 -3.68 -1.68 -23.69
C ALA A 267 -3.99 -0.20 -23.45
N GLU A 268 -3.86 0.26 -22.21
CA GLU A 268 -4.16 1.63 -21.79
C GLU A 268 -3.03 2.17 -20.88
N PRO A 269 -1.84 2.46 -21.43
CA PRO A 269 -0.67 2.89 -20.66
C PRO A 269 -0.85 4.26 -19.99
N GLU A 270 -1.70 5.11 -20.56
CA GLU A 270 -2.03 6.46 -20.04
C GLU A 270 -3.32 6.46 -19.19
N ARG A 271 -3.81 5.28 -18.80
CA ARG A 271 -5.04 5.17 -18.01
C ARG A 271 -4.89 5.91 -16.69
N ARG A 272 -5.84 6.80 -16.42
CA ARG A 272 -5.92 7.50 -15.14
C ARG A 272 -6.39 6.55 -14.03
N GLY A 273 -5.98 6.81 -12.81
CA GLY A 273 -6.29 5.97 -11.65
C GLY A 273 -7.78 5.95 -11.26
N SER A 274 -8.57 6.88 -11.78
CA SER A 274 -9.98 7.09 -11.47
C SER A 274 -10.75 7.53 -12.71
N ARG A 275 -12.06 7.27 -12.72
CA ARG A 275 -13.01 7.87 -13.67
C ARG A 275 -13.32 9.34 -13.36
N HIS A 276 -13.03 9.79 -12.14
CA HIS A 276 -13.22 11.18 -11.70
C HIS A 276 -11.92 11.98 -11.75
N PRO A 277 -11.98 13.29 -12.00
CA PRO A 277 -10.82 14.16 -12.11
C PRO A 277 -10.35 14.68 -10.74
N PHE A 278 -9.91 13.77 -9.85
CA PHE A 278 -9.40 14.14 -8.53
C PHE A 278 -8.25 15.15 -8.57
N HIS A 279 -7.48 15.19 -9.65
CA HIS A 279 -6.37 16.13 -9.86
C HIS A 279 -6.81 17.59 -10.06
N GLU A 280 -8.11 17.82 -10.32
CA GLU A 280 -8.69 19.16 -10.43
C GLU A 280 -9.16 19.71 -9.07
N LEU A 281 -9.27 18.85 -8.06
CA LEU A 281 -9.68 19.24 -6.72
C LEU A 281 -8.50 19.79 -5.92
N SER A 282 -8.62 21.05 -5.47
CA SER A 282 -7.56 21.73 -4.70
C SER A 282 -7.33 21.18 -3.29
N ASN A 283 -8.26 20.36 -2.78
CA ASN A 283 -8.21 19.74 -1.47
C ASN A 283 -7.80 18.26 -1.50
N VAL A 284 -7.14 17.82 -2.58
CA VAL A 284 -6.67 16.45 -2.71
C VAL A 284 -5.17 16.41 -3.00
N ILE A 285 -4.44 15.64 -2.21
CA ILE A 285 -3.06 15.25 -2.50
C ILE A 285 -3.11 13.92 -3.24
N VAL A 286 -2.57 13.85 -4.45
CA VAL A 286 -2.59 12.66 -5.30
C VAL A 286 -1.18 12.18 -5.60
N THR A 287 -0.93 10.87 -5.45
CA THR A 287 0.35 10.24 -5.77
C THR A 287 0.13 8.89 -6.46
N PRO A 288 1.06 8.44 -7.32
CA PRO A 288 0.87 7.30 -8.21
C PRO A 288 1.26 5.97 -7.57
N HIS A 289 0.72 5.64 -6.38
CA HIS A 289 0.98 4.41 -5.63
C HIS A 289 2.47 4.23 -5.30
N ASN A 290 3.09 5.29 -4.82
CA ASN A 290 4.52 5.29 -4.51
C ASN A 290 4.85 5.49 -3.03
N SER A 291 3.86 5.55 -2.15
CA SER A 291 4.08 5.72 -0.70
C SER A 291 5.05 4.70 -0.10
N GLY A 292 5.05 3.48 -0.63
CA GLY A 292 5.97 2.42 -0.22
C GLY A 292 7.24 2.29 -1.08
N TRP A 293 7.36 3.04 -2.17
CA TRP A 293 8.42 2.84 -3.17
C TRP A 293 9.67 3.65 -2.84
N THR A 294 10.50 3.14 -1.93
CA THR A 294 11.76 3.75 -1.51
C THR A 294 12.92 2.78 -1.70
N ASP A 295 14.15 3.31 -1.81
CA ASP A 295 15.39 2.52 -1.90
C ASP A 295 15.52 1.57 -0.70
N GLY A 296 15.28 2.07 0.50
CA GLY A 296 15.31 1.27 1.73
C GLY A 296 14.28 0.13 1.72
N MET A 297 13.07 0.36 1.19
CA MET A 297 12.06 -0.69 1.02
C MET A 297 12.54 -1.75 0.03
N VAL A 298 13.07 -1.34 -1.13
CA VAL A 298 13.59 -2.26 -2.15
C VAL A 298 14.66 -3.17 -1.55
N GLN A 299 15.63 -2.61 -0.80
CA GLN A 299 16.69 -3.40 -0.17
C GLN A 299 16.16 -4.38 0.89
N ARG A 300 15.21 -3.95 1.74
CA ARG A 300 14.61 -4.85 2.73
C ARG A 300 13.86 -6.01 2.06
N ARG A 301 13.08 -5.71 1.03
CA ARG A 301 12.32 -6.71 0.26
C ARG A 301 13.25 -7.69 -0.46
N TRP A 302 14.31 -7.22 -1.09
CA TRP A 302 15.31 -8.06 -1.72
C TRP A 302 15.99 -9.01 -0.72
N ASN A 303 16.34 -8.50 0.48
CA ASN A 303 16.90 -9.33 1.54
C ASN A 303 15.96 -10.45 1.96
N GLU A 304 14.70 -10.12 2.15
CA GLU A 304 13.66 -11.07 2.57
C GLU A 304 13.39 -12.14 1.50
N ILE A 305 13.27 -11.74 0.23
CA ILE A 305 13.09 -12.67 -0.90
C ILE A 305 14.31 -13.62 -1.00
N ALA A 306 15.51 -13.08 -0.94
CA ALA A 306 16.73 -13.89 -0.98
C ALA A 306 16.80 -14.86 0.20
N ASP A 307 16.49 -14.40 1.43
CA ASP A 307 16.47 -15.27 2.62
C ASP A 307 15.45 -16.40 2.45
N ASN A 308 14.27 -16.09 1.96
CA ASN A 308 13.22 -17.09 1.80
C ASN A 308 13.55 -18.14 0.72
N ILE A 309 14.13 -17.73 -0.39
CA ILE A 309 14.65 -18.66 -1.41
C ILE A 309 15.78 -19.53 -0.82
N ASN A 310 16.68 -18.94 -0.05
CA ASN A 310 17.77 -19.68 0.62
C ASN A 310 17.23 -20.71 1.61
N ARG A 311 16.19 -20.35 2.40
CA ARG A 311 15.50 -21.27 3.31
C ARG A 311 14.88 -22.43 2.56
N PHE A 312 14.19 -22.17 1.46
CA PHE A 312 13.62 -23.20 0.61
C PHE A 312 14.69 -24.18 0.11
N VAL A 313 15.79 -23.65 -0.45
CA VAL A 313 16.90 -24.48 -0.96
C VAL A 313 17.57 -25.33 0.13
N ARG A 314 17.54 -24.88 1.40
CA ARG A 314 18.08 -25.61 2.56
C ARG A 314 17.07 -26.52 3.24
N GLY A 315 15.78 -26.49 2.83
CA GLY A 315 14.72 -27.23 3.48
C GLY A 315 14.31 -26.66 4.85
N GLU A 316 14.59 -25.39 5.10
CA GLU A 316 14.23 -24.67 6.32
C GLU A 316 12.79 -24.12 6.26
N SER A 317 12.24 -23.76 7.41
CA SER A 317 10.91 -23.14 7.49
C SER A 317 10.87 -21.79 6.75
N LEU A 318 9.88 -21.64 5.85
CA LEU A 318 9.65 -20.41 5.10
C LEU A 318 9.07 -19.32 5.99
N ILE A 319 9.36 -18.07 5.63
CA ILE A 319 8.79 -16.89 6.28
C ILE A 319 7.70 -16.27 5.41
N ASN A 320 6.79 -15.53 6.03
CA ASN A 320 5.67 -14.85 5.35
C ASN A 320 4.84 -15.77 4.43
N VAL A 321 4.60 -17.00 4.87
CA VAL A 321 3.69 -17.92 4.19
C VAL A 321 2.27 -17.38 4.35
N VAL A 322 1.63 -17.04 3.24
CA VAL A 322 0.27 -16.49 3.19
C VAL A 322 -0.76 -17.51 2.73
N ALA A 323 -0.34 -18.54 2.03
CA ALA A 323 -1.16 -19.67 1.64
C ALA A 323 -0.32 -20.95 1.49
N ARG A 324 -0.95 -22.10 1.72
CA ARG A 324 -0.53 -23.43 1.24
C ARG A 324 -1.70 -23.99 0.47
N TYR A 325 -1.50 -24.22 -0.81
CA TYR A 325 -2.55 -24.62 -1.73
C TYR A 325 -2.53 -26.14 -1.97
#